data_80dff4c3bd7c7f2560c9572cf1430653
#
_entry.id   80dff4c3bd7c7f2560c9572cf1430653
#
_cell.length_a   1.000
_cell.length_b   1.000
_cell.length_c   1.000
_cell.angle_alpha   90.00
_cell.angle_beta   90.00
_cell.angle_gamma   90.00
#
_symmetry.space_group_name_H-M   'P 1'
#
loop_
_entity.id
_entity.type
_entity.pdbx_description
1 polymer ?
#
loop_
_entity_poly.entity_id
_entity_poly.type
_entity_poly.pdbx_seq_one_letter_code
_entity_poly.pdbx_strand_id
1 'polypeptide(L)'
;MADERRAFDEMLGPGGAARGPYGDFAEWFAGEQPDHLRKKATEAEAFFRKTGITFNVYGTAEADERLIPFDIVPRIVSAREWRRLSKGIEQRVRAINAFLHDIYHRQEILRAGRVPVSLIAQNEAFLPKMVGVDPPGGIYTHIIGTDIVRTGADDFFVLEDNARTPSGVSYMLENRETMLQMFPELFSRIPVREVSDYPARLRRSLAACAPMACTGAPTIAVLTPGIFNSAYFEHSFLADQMGVELVEGHDLRVIDGRIAMRTTRGYKPVDVIYRRIDDDYLDPLNFKPDSMLGVPGILDVYRAGGITIANAPGTGIADDKALYSYMPEIVEFYTGQKPLLPNVPTWRCSEPDQLAEVLDQLEQLVVKEVHGSGGYGMLVGPCASKREVAAFRAKLIANPGKYIAQPTLALSTVPIFTKKGLAPRHVDLRPFVLVSPGGIEIVPGGLTRVAMTEGSLVVNSSQGGGTKDTWVLDD
;
A
#
# COMPACT_ATOMS: atom_id res chain seq x y z
N MET A 1 21.27 0.44 29.62
CA MET A 1 20.14 1.37 29.78
C MET A 1 19.73 1.74 28.36
N ALA A 2 18.65 1.15 27.86
CA ALA A 2 18.11 1.50 26.57
C ALA A 2 17.63 2.96 26.70
N ASP A 3 18.16 3.81 25.84
CA ASP A 3 17.68 5.17 25.62
C ASP A 3 16.23 5.02 25.15
N GLU A 4 15.27 5.22 26.04
CA GLU A 4 13.85 5.36 25.69
C GLU A 4 13.73 6.64 24.85
N ARG A 5 14.07 6.57 23.57
CA ARG A 5 13.81 7.64 22.63
C ARG A 5 12.31 7.81 22.58
N ARG A 6 11.84 8.84 23.27
CA ARG A 6 10.43 9.22 23.29
C ARG A 6 9.96 9.36 21.86
N ALA A 7 8.94 8.59 21.46
CA ALA A 7 8.37 8.66 20.13
C ALA A 7 8.00 10.11 19.76
N PHE A 8 8.23 10.51 18.52
CA PHE A 8 7.85 11.83 18.04
C PHE A 8 6.33 11.95 18.02
N ASP A 9 5.79 12.88 18.83
CA ASP A 9 4.36 13.20 18.79
C ASP A 9 4.11 14.20 17.66
N GLU A 10 3.26 13.82 16.69
CA GLU A 10 2.96 14.66 15.53
C GLU A 10 2.01 15.82 15.86
N MET A 11 1.17 15.66 16.89
CA MET A 11 0.22 16.68 17.31
C MET A 11 0.81 17.63 18.36
N LEU A 12 1.52 17.09 19.35
CA LEU A 12 2.01 17.86 20.49
C LEU A 12 3.53 18.08 20.42
N GLY A 13 3.93 19.30 20.68
CA GLY A 13 5.33 19.69 20.84
C GLY A 13 5.83 19.55 22.28
N PRO A 14 7.11 19.86 22.52
CA PRO A 14 7.65 19.98 23.88
C PRO A 14 6.79 20.93 24.72
N GLY A 15 6.40 20.49 25.92
CA GLY A 15 5.54 21.30 26.81
C GLY A 15 4.03 21.17 26.55
N GLY A 16 3.61 20.29 25.60
CA GLY A 16 2.19 19.99 25.35
C GLY A 16 1.47 20.99 24.46
N ALA A 17 2.16 21.99 23.89
CA ALA A 17 1.57 22.88 22.90
C ALA A 17 1.33 22.15 21.56
N ALA A 18 0.22 22.46 20.88
CA ALA A 18 -0.05 21.92 19.55
C ALA A 18 1.01 22.39 18.56
N ARG A 19 1.46 21.47 17.67
CA ARG A 19 2.32 21.81 16.53
C ARG A 19 1.51 22.58 15.49
N GLY A 20 2.18 23.41 14.69
CA GLY A 20 1.53 24.30 13.72
C GLY A 20 0.39 23.68 12.91
N PRO A 21 0.57 22.51 12.25
CA PRO A 21 -0.50 21.90 11.46
C PRO A 21 -1.75 21.53 12.28
N TYR A 22 -1.60 21.29 13.57
CA TYR A 22 -2.69 20.91 14.46
C TYR A 22 -3.33 22.08 15.24
N GLY A 23 -2.87 23.32 15.05
CA GLY A 23 -3.32 24.47 15.83
C GLY A 23 -4.84 24.63 15.87
N ASP A 24 -5.45 24.76 14.68
CA ASP A 24 -6.90 24.96 14.54
C ASP A 24 -7.72 23.77 15.04
N PHE A 25 -7.23 22.54 14.79
CA PHE A 25 -7.87 21.32 15.29
C PHE A 25 -7.80 21.25 16.82
N ALA A 26 -6.65 21.55 17.41
CA ALA A 26 -6.45 21.50 18.85
C ALA A 26 -7.31 22.56 19.59
N GLU A 27 -7.42 23.76 19.02
CA GLU A 27 -8.30 24.81 19.54
C GLU A 27 -9.77 24.38 19.52
N TRP A 28 -10.24 23.86 18.37
CA TRP A 28 -11.59 23.33 18.25
C TRP A 28 -11.84 22.19 19.25
N PHE A 29 -10.92 21.21 19.30
CA PHE A 29 -11.04 20.05 20.17
C PHE A 29 -11.11 20.43 21.65
N ALA A 30 -10.32 21.43 22.08
CA ALA A 30 -10.33 21.93 23.46
C ALA A 30 -11.65 22.64 23.84
N GLY A 31 -12.37 23.16 22.85
CA GLY A 31 -13.68 23.80 23.03
C GLY A 31 -14.86 22.81 23.10
N GLU A 32 -14.64 21.55 22.68
CA GLU A 32 -15.69 20.55 22.60
C GLU A 32 -15.99 19.86 23.95
N GLN A 33 -17.26 19.56 24.16
CA GLN A 33 -17.68 18.80 25.33
C GLN A 33 -17.32 17.31 25.17
N PRO A 34 -16.73 16.66 26.19
CA PRO A 34 -16.32 15.25 26.10
C PRO A 34 -17.47 14.30 25.73
N ASP A 35 -18.70 14.59 26.20
CA ASP A 35 -19.88 13.75 25.88
C ASP A 35 -20.31 13.90 24.41
N HIS A 36 -20.15 15.10 23.83
CA HIS A 36 -20.38 15.33 22.41
C HIS A 36 -19.40 14.50 21.57
N LEU A 37 -18.10 14.56 21.88
CA LEU A 37 -17.08 13.78 21.19
C LEU A 37 -17.30 12.27 21.32
N ARG A 38 -17.71 11.77 22.50
CA ARG A 38 -18.07 10.35 22.69
C ARG A 38 -19.25 9.93 21.82
N LYS A 39 -20.28 10.79 21.74
CA LYS A 39 -21.43 10.55 20.88
C LYS A 39 -20.99 10.47 19.41
N LYS A 40 -20.19 11.43 18.94
CA LYS A 40 -19.65 11.45 17.58
C LYS A 40 -18.79 10.24 17.26
N ALA A 41 -17.93 9.81 18.17
CA ALA A 41 -17.13 8.59 18.00
C ALA A 41 -18.02 7.34 17.85
N THR A 42 -19.11 7.25 18.66
CA THR A 42 -20.08 6.15 18.55
C THR A 42 -20.86 6.19 17.23
N GLU A 43 -21.27 7.38 16.79
CA GLU A 43 -21.95 7.59 15.51
C GLU A 43 -21.04 7.21 14.32
N ALA A 44 -19.76 7.58 14.37
CA ALA A 44 -18.77 7.21 13.38
C ALA A 44 -18.57 5.69 13.29
N GLU A 45 -18.45 5.01 14.44
CA GLU A 45 -18.36 3.54 14.50
C GLU A 45 -19.60 2.87 13.90
N ALA A 46 -20.80 3.42 14.22
CA ALA A 46 -22.06 2.92 13.67
C ALA A 46 -22.14 3.14 12.15
N PHE A 47 -21.62 4.26 11.66
CA PHE A 47 -21.52 4.55 10.21
C PHE A 47 -20.63 3.53 9.51
N PHE A 48 -19.42 3.29 10.01
CA PHE A 48 -18.48 2.27 9.49
C PHE A 48 -19.14 0.88 9.42
N ARG A 49 -19.86 0.51 10.49
CA ARG A 49 -20.59 -0.77 10.55
C ARG A 49 -21.70 -0.85 9.51
N LYS A 50 -22.46 0.23 9.32
CA LYS A 50 -23.56 0.29 8.36
C LYS A 50 -23.08 0.24 6.92
N THR A 51 -21.94 0.89 6.63
CA THR A 51 -21.32 0.88 5.29
C THR A 51 -20.68 -0.48 4.96
N GLY A 52 -20.50 -1.36 5.98
CA GLY A 52 -19.92 -2.69 5.78
C GLY A 52 -18.40 -2.63 5.53
N ILE A 53 -17.73 -1.66 6.14
CA ILE A 53 -16.26 -1.50 6.03
C ILE A 53 -15.59 -2.59 6.86
N THR A 54 -15.51 -3.78 6.27
CA THR A 54 -14.97 -4.98 6.91
C THR A 54 -13.69 -5.43 6.22
N PHE A 55 -12.88 -6.15 6.96
CA PHE A 55 -11.71 -6.85 6.46
C PHE A 55 -11.82 -8.32 6.88
N ASN A 56 -11.78 -9.23 5.89
CA ASN A 56 -11.82 -10.66 6.16
C ASN A 56 -10.44 -11.15 6.59
N VAL A 57 -10.35 -11.78 7.77
CA VAL A 57 -9.11 -12.39 8.27
C VAL A 57 -9.03 -13.83 7.80
N TYR A 58 -8.01 -14.18 7.02
CA TYR A 58 -7.76 -15.55 6.60
C TYR A 58 -7.32 -16.42 7.80
N GLY A 59 -7.84 -17.65 7.89
CA GLY A 59 -7.30 -18.67 8.79
C GLY A 59 -8.09 -18.95 10.07
N THR A 60 -9.24 -18.32 10.27
CA THR A 60 -10.23 -18.72 11.28
C THR A 60 -11.33 -19.53 10.62
N ALA A 61 -11.79 -20.62 11.29
CA ALA A 61 -12.82 -21.53 10.76
C ALA A 61 -14.20 -20.87 10.54
N GLU A 62 -14.39 -19.69 11.08
CA GLU A 62 -15.50 -18.78 10.81
C GLU A 62 -14.90 -17.57 10.12
N ALA A 63 -15.45 -17.18 8.96
CA ALA A 63 -15.09 -15.93 8.27
C ALA A 63 -15.52 -14.75 9.17
N ASP A 64 -14.69 -14.41 10.13
CA ASP A 64 -14.91 -13.27 11.02
C ASP A 64 -14.67 -12.00 10.23
N GLU A 65 -15.75 -11.42 9.73
CA GLU A 65 -15.74 -10.05 9.22
C GLU A 65 -15.45 -9.10 10.38
N ARG A 66 -14.21 -8.62 10.45
CA ARG A 66 -13.82 -7.63 11.45
C ARG A 66 -14.01 -6.23 10.91
N LEU A 67 -14.77 -5.44 11.66
CA LEU A 67 -14.79 -3.99 11.44
C LEU A 67 -13.41 -3.42 11.74
N ILE A 68 -12.92 -2.56 10.85
CA ILE A 68 -11.71 -1.79 11.11
C ILE A 68 -12.06 -0.67 12.08
N PRO A 69 -11.43 -0.58 13.27
CA PRO A 69 -11.69 0.51 14.19
C PRO A 69 -11.34 1.87 13.55
N PHE A 70 -12.28 2.80 13.61
CA PHE A 70 -12.07 4.17 13.14
C PHE A 70 -11.85 5.11 14.31
N ASP A 71 -10.89 6.02 14.18
CA ASP A 71 -10.62 7.06 15.17
C ASP A 71 -10.93 8.46 14.61
N ILE A 72 -11.66 9.26 15.41
CA ILE A 72 -12.13 10.59 15.02
C ILE A 72 -11.07 11.70 15.06
N VAL A 73 -9.88 11.42 15.56
CA VAL A 73 -8.77 12.39 15.57
C VAL A 73 -7.99 12.24 14.26
N PRO A 74 -7.98 13.23 13.37
CA PRO A 74 -7.29 13.09 12.08
C PRO A 74 -5.77 13.11 12.26
N ARG A 75 -5.05 12.51 11.29
CA ARG A 75 -3.63 12.79 11.10
C ARG A 75 -3.48 13.98 10.16
N ILE A 76 -2.83 15.05 10.63
CA ILE A 76 -2.69 16.29 9.85
C ILE A 76 -1.27 16.45 9.33
N VAL A 77 -1.13 16.63 8.04
CA VAL A 77 0.14 16.83 7.33
C VAL A 77 0.11 18.20 6.67
N SER A 78 1.12 19.03 6.94
CA SER A 78 1.21 20.36 6.33
C SER A 78 1.47 20.28 4.82
N ALA A 79 1.09 21.32 4.08
CA ALA A 79 1.39 21.45 2.65
C ALA A 79 2.91 21.32 2.36
N ARG A 80 3.77 21.84 3.23
CA ARG A 80 5.23 21.73 3.10
C ARG A 80 5.71 20.28 3.21
N GLU A 81 5.24 19.55 4.24
CA GLU A 81 5.59 18.14 4.44
C GLU A 81 5.08 17.30 3.26
N TRP A 82 3.84 17.54 2.83
CA TRP A 82 3.24 16.83 1.71
C TRP A 82 4.01 17.05 0.40
N ARG A 83 4.41 18.29 0.10
CA ARG A 83 5.25 18.57 -1.07
C ARG A 83 6.58 17.80 -1.06
N ARG A 84 7.20 17.67 0.12
CA ARG A 84 8.44 16.89 0.27
C ARG A 84 8.20 15.39 0.06
N LEU A 85 7.16 14.84 0.71
CA LEU A 85 6.77 13.45 0.53
C LEU A 85 6.45 13.15 -0.94
N SER A 86 5.62 13.97 -1.56
CA SER A 86 5.21 13.79 -2.97
C SER A 86 6.40 13.75 -3.93
N LYS A 87 7.39 14.63 -3.78
CA LYS A 87 8.61 14.62 -4.60
C LYS A 87 9.41 13.33 -4.44
N GLY A 88 9.56 12.85 -3.21
CA GLY A 88 10.28 11.61 -2.95
C GLY A 88 9.53 10.37 -3.45
N ILE A 89 8.23 10.35 -3.31
CA ILE A 89 7.37 9.28 -3.84
C ILE A 89 7.41 9.28 -5.38
N GLU A 90 7.29 10.45 -6.02
CA GLU A 90 7.37 10.56 -7.48
C GLU A 90 8.68 10.03 -8.03
N GLN A 91 9.82 10.43 -7.44
CA GLN A 91 11.14 9.92 -7.81
C GLN A 91 11.19 8.40 -7.70
N ARG A 92 10.70 7.84 -6.60
CA ARG A 92 10.69 6.40 -6.33
C ARG A 92 9.83 5.62 -7.32
N VAL A 93 8.60 6.07 -7.57
CA VAL A 93 7.66 5.44 -8.52
C VAL A 93 8.20 5.46 -9.95
N ARG A 94 8.85 6.56 -10.35
CA ARG A 94 9.55 6.64 -11.63
C ARG A 94 10.66 5.61 -11.74
N ALA A 95 11.46 5.45 -10.68
CA ALA A 95 12.51 4.45 -10.63
C ALA A 95 11.98 3.00 -10.64
N ILE A 96 10.88 2.73 -9.92
CA ILE A 96 10.22 1.40 -9.93
C ILE A 96 9.76 1.03 -11.34
N ASN A 97 9.07 1.92 -12.05
CA ASN A 97 8.62 1.63 -13.42
C ASN A 97 9.80 1.43 -14.38
N ALA A 98 10.86 2.25 -14.28
CA ALA A 98 12.07 2.10 -15.08
C ALA A 98 12.80 0.78 -14.77
N PHE A 99 12.89 0.40 -13.49
CA PHE A 99 13.46 -0.87 -13.07
C PHE A 99 12.67 -2.07 -13.62
N LEU A 100 11.35 -2.05 -13.50
CA LEU A 100 10.49 -3.11 -14.04
C LEU A 100 10.65 -3.24 -15.56
N HIS A 101 10.67 -2.13 -16.28
CA HIS A 101 10.94 -2.17 -17.71
C HIS A 101 12.32 -2.79 -18.00
N ASP A 102 13.36 -2.37 -17.27
CA ASP A 102 14.73 -2.84 -17.53
C ASP A 102 14.90 -4.35 -17.26
N ILE A 103 14.39 -4.87 -16.15
CA ILE A 103 14.56 -6.30 -15.81
C ILE A 103 13.83 -7.24 -16.78
N TYR A 104 12.76 -6.76 -17.43
CA TYR A 104 12.04 -7.53 -18.45
C TYR A 104 12.59 -7.30 -19.87
N HIS A 105 13.58 -6.41 -20.06
CA HIS A 105 14.18 -6.10 -21.36
C HIS A 105 15.70 -6.20 -21.33
N ARG A 106 16.38 -5.06 -21.14
CA ARG A 106 17.83 -4.96 -21.30
C ARG A 106 18.64 -5.45 -20.11
N GLN A 107 18.05 -5.47 -18.92
CA GLN A 107 18.69 -5.87 -17.67
C GLN A 107 20.00 -5.08 -17.39
N GLU A 108 20.00 -3.78 -17.69
CA GLU A 108 21.18 -2.92 -17.58
C GLU A 108 21.66 -2.79 -16.13
N ILE A 109 20.74 -2.67 -15.17
CA ILE A 109 21.08 -2.59 -13.74
C ILE A 109 21.75 -3.89 -13.25
N LEU A 110 21.32 -5.05 -13.75
CA LEU A 110 21.92 -6.35 -13.43
C LEU A 110 23.33 -6.46 -14.04
N ARG A 111 23.49 -6.07 -15.30
CA ARG A 111 24.81 -6.04 -15.99
C ARG A 111 25.78 -5.08 -15.31
N ALA A 112 25.27 -3.97 -14.77
CA ALA A 112 26.06 -3.01 -14.00
C ALA A 112 26.43 -3.50 -12.59
N GLY A 113 25.95 -4.68 -12.16
CA GLY A 113 26.21 -5.25 -10.85
C GLY A 113 25.60 -4.48 -9.67
N ARG A 114 24.60 -3.60 -9.94
CA ARG A 114 23.95 -2.82 -8.90
C ARG A 114 22.92 -3.63 -8.13
N VAL A 115 22.30 -4.61 -8.78
CA VAL A 115 21.37 -5.60 -8.19
C VAL A 115 21.85 -6.99 -8.60
N PRO A 116 21.94 -7.95 -7.67
CA PRO A 116 22.35 -9.31 -7.98
C PRO A 116 21.38 -9.99 -8.96
N VAL A 117 21.92 -10.66 -9.99
CA VAL A 117 21.12 -11.43 -10.96
C VAL A 117 20.26 -12.50 -10.25
N SER A 118 20.83 -13.16 -9.23
CA SER A 118 20.14 -14.20 -8.47
C SER A 118 18.89 -13.68 -7.75
N LEU A 119 18.89 -12.42 -7.32
CA LEU A 119 17.74 -11.79 -6.65
C LEU A 119 16.52 -11.69 -7.60
N ILE A 120 16.75 -11.54 -8.90
CA ILE A 120 15.69 -11.48 -9.90
C ILE A 120 15.36 -12.89 -10.42
N ALA A 121 16.37 -13.65 -10.81
CA ALA A 121 16.19 -14.95 -11.47
C ALA A 121 15.58 -16.03 -10.55
N GLN A 122 15.77 -15.91 -9.23
CA GLN A 122 15.23 -16.83 -8.22
C GLN A 122 13.95 -16.31 -7.56
N ASN A 123 13.49 -15.12 -7.92
CA ASN A 123 12.29 -14.55 -7.34
C ASN A 123 11.04 -15.11 -8.04
N GLU A 124 10.15 -15.71 -7.27
CA GLU A 124 8.91 -16.32 -7.78
C GLU A 124 7.98 -15.28 -8.45
N ALA A 125 8.08 -14.01 -8.06
CA ALA A 125 7.31 -12.92 -8.66
C ALA A 125 7.90 -12.41 -10.00
N PHE A 126 9.11 -12.84 -10.38
CA PHE A 126 9.64 -12.59 -11.72
C PHE A 126 9.00 -13.54 -12.72
N LEU A 127 8.34 -13.00 -13.72
CA LEU A 127 7.62 -13.79 -14.71
C LEU A 127 8.42 -13.87 -16.02
N PRO A 128 9.10 -14.99 -16.33
CA PRO A 128 9.86 -15.14 -17.58
C PRO A 128 9.02 -14.90 -18.84
N LYS A 129 7.72 -15.18 -18.79
CA LYS A 129 6.78 -14.94 -19.89
C LYS A 129 6.55 -13.48 -20.22
N MET A 130 6.95 -12.57 -19.32
CA MET A 130 6.88 -11.12 -19.52
C MET A 130 8.16 -10.53 -20.15
N VAL A 131 9.21 -11.33 -20.31
CA VAL A 131 10.46 -10.85 -20.94
C VAL A 131 10.19 -10.45 -22.39
N GLY A 132 10.57 -9.21 -22.74
CA GLY A 132 10.37 -8.59 -24.05
C GLY A 132 8.93 -8.14 -24.33
N VAL A 133 8.05 -8.11 -23.33
CA VAL A 133 6.68 -7.61 -23.46
C VAL A 133 6.63 -6.14 -23.06
N ASP A 134 6.20 -5.28 -23.98
CA ASP A 134 5.94 -3.88 -23.70
C ASP A 134 4.48 -3.68 -23.24
N PRO A 135 4.25 -3.30 -21.99
CA PRO A 135 2.92 -2.92 -21.53
C PRO A 135 2.36 -1.75 -22.34
N PRO A 136 1.03 -1.68 -22.57
CA PRO A 136 0.44 -0.51 -23.17
C PRO A 136 0.84 0.79 -22.45
N GLY A 137 1.32 1.79 -23.21
CA GLY A 137 1.87 3.03 -22.66
C GLY A 137 3.22 2.91 -21.95
N GLY A 138 3.87 1.75 -21.95
CA GLY A 138 5.16 1.49 -21.28
C GLY A 138 5.08 1.51 -19.75
N ILE A 139 3.88 1.38 -19.17
CA ILE A 139 3.65 1.49 -17.72
C ILE A 139 3.44 0.10 -17.14
N TYR A 140 4.26 -0.28 -16.18
CA TYR A 140 4.13 -1.53 -15.43
C TYR A 140 3.20 -1.36 -14.20
N THR A 141 3.47 -0.34 -13.39
CA THR A 141 2.67 -0.07 -12.19
C THR A 141 1.85 1.19 -12.41
N HIS A 142 0.54 1.02 -12.55
CA HIS A 142 -0.43 2.09 -12.73
C HIS A 142 -0.90 2.65 -11.38
N ILE A 143 -0.96 1.79 -10.37
CA ILE A 143 -1.36 2.14 -9.00
C ILE A 143 -0.30 1.62 -8.04
N ILE A 144 0.24 2.47 -7.19
CA ILE A 144 1.22 2.13 -6.16
C ILE A 144 0.77 2.67 -4.82
N GLY A 145 0.91 1.86 -3.77
CA GLY A 145 0.82 2.29 -2.37
C GLY A 145 2.20 2.18 -1.74
N THR A 146 2.73 3.27 -1.20
CA THR A 146 4.04 3.29 -0.54
C THR A 146 3.85 3.48 0.95
N ASP A 147 4.27 2.52 1.77
CA ASP A 147 4.14 2.63 3.22
C ASP A 147 5.26 3.50 3.79
N ILE A 148 4.88 4.56 4.49
CA ILE A 148 5.79 5.58 5.03
C ILE A 148 5.65 5.63 6.54
N VAL A 149 6.78 5.63 7.22
CA VAL A 149 6.88 5.84 8.67
C VAL A 149 7.61 7.13 8.98
N ARG A 150 7.32 7.71 10.13
CA ARG A 150 7.95 8.93 10.62
C ARG A 150 8.58 8.67 11.98
N THR A 151 9.77 9.21 12.23
CA THR A 151 10.48 9.06 13.49
C THR A 151 10.89 10.41 14.11
N GLY A 152 10.73 11.49 13.37
CA GLY A 152 11.09 12.85 13.79
C GLY A 152 10.34 13.90 12.99
N ALA A 153 10.64 15.18 13.25
CA ALA A 153 9.96 16.29 12.60
C ALA A 153 10.08 16.23 11.06
N ASP A 154 11.27 15.93 10.58
CA ASP A 154 11.59 15.85 9.16
C ASP A 154 12.04 14.43 8.72
N ASP A 155 11.95 13.43 9.60
CA ASP A 155 12.49 12.10 9.38
C ASP A 155 11.38 11.15 8.94
N PHE A 156 11.20 11.05 7.62
CA PHE A 156 10.29 10.13 6.95
C PHE A 156 11.09 9.04 6.25
N PHE A 157 10.63 7.80 6.35
CA PHE A 157 11.24 6.63 5.73
C PHE A 157 10.20 5.81 5.00
N VAL A 158 10.55 5.25 3.85
CA VAL A 158 9.75 4.22 3.21
C VAL A 158 9.97 2.91 3.94
N LEU A 159 8.89 2.22 4.27
CA LEU A 159 8.90 0.91 4.92
C LEU A 159 8.75 -0.23 3.92
N GLU A 160 7.88 -0.06 2.91
CA GLU A 160 7.66 -1.00 1.81
C GLU A 160 6.95 -0.32 0.64
N ASP A 161 7.02 -0.92 -0.54
CA ASP A 161 6.23 -0.56 -1.70
C ASP A 161 5.22 -1.67 -2.00
N ASN A 162 4.02 -1.27 -2.41
CA ASN A 162 2.97 -2.17 -2.86
C ASN A 162 2.65 -1.82 -4.32
N ALA A 163 3.25 -2.54 -5.25
CA ALA A 163 3.22 -2.26 -6.69
C ALA A 163 2.44 -3.32 -7.49
N ARG A 164 2.00 -4.42 -6.85
CA ARG A 164 1.20 -5.47 -7.47
C ARG A 164 -0.30 -5.18 -7.38
N THR A 165 -0.86 -5.24 -6.19
CA THR A 165 -2.29 -5.02 -5.92
C THR A 165 -2.48 -4.20 -4.64
N PRO A 166 -2.06 -2.90 -4.61
CA PRO A 166 -2.20 -2.08 -3.42
C PRO A 166 -3.66 -1.96 -2.99
N SER A 167 -3.91 -2.01 -1.69
CA SER A 167 -5.25 -1.88 -1.09
C SER A 167 -5.27 -0.81 0.01
N GLY A 168 -6.48 -0.39 0.37
CA GLY A 168 -6.71 0.58 1.43
C GLY A 168 -7.23 1.93 0.96
N VAL A 169 -7.44 2.12 -0.35
CA VAL A 169 -8.01 3.34 -0.92
C VAL A 169 -9.44 3.56 -0.46
N SER A 170 -10.26 2.51 -0.45
CA SER A 170 -11.64 2.58 0.03
C SER A 170 -11.71 3.10 1.47
N TYR A 171 -10.80 2.63 2.31
CA TYR A 171 -10.73 3.08 3.71
C TYR A 171 -10.30 4.53 3.83
N MET A 172 -9.38 5.01 2.98
CA MET A 172 -9.01 6.43 2.92
C MET A 172 -10.24 7.30 2.58
N LEU A 173 -11.02 6.89 1.59
CA LEU A 173 -12.20 7.63 1.14
C LEU A 173 -13.32 7.60 2.18
N GLU A 174 -13.59 6.45 2.77
CA GLU A 174 -14.62 6.29 3.80
C GLU A 174 -14.24 6.99 5.12
N ASN A 175 -12.94 7.04 5.46
CA ASN A 175 -12.46 7.85 6.58
C ASN A 175 -12.80 9.33 6.37
N ARG A 176 -12.53 9.87 5.17
CA ARG A 176 -12.85 11.26 4.80
C ARG A 176 -14.34 11.52 4.82
N GLU A 177 -15.15 10.64 4.24
CA GLU A 177 -16.61 10.76 4.21
C GLU A 177 -17.18 10.76 5.64
N THR A 178 -16.69 9.85 6.49
CA THR A 178 -17.06 9.81 7.90
C THR A 178 -16.76 11.12 8.62
N MET A 179 -15.55 11.66 8.43
CA MET A 179 -15.19 12.94 9.05
C MET A 179 -16.04 14.10 8.55
N LEU A 180 -16.35 14.14 7.25
CA LEU A 180 -17.23 15.16 6.66
C LEU A 180 -18.65 15.09 7.23
N GLN A 181 -19.18 13.89 7.47
CA GLN A 181 -20.50 13.72 8.08
C GLN A 181 -20.52 14.02 9.58
N MET A 182 -19.47 13.64 10.29
CA MET A 182 -19.41 13.83 11.76
C MET A 182 -19.07 15.27 12.14
N PHE A 183 -18.18 15.93 11.40
CA PHE A 183 -17.58 17.22 11.75
C PHE A 183 -17.47 18.17 10.56
N PRO A 184 -18.58 18.48 9.85
CA PRO A 184 -18.54 19.34 8.65
C PRO A 184 -17.99 20.75 8.95
N GLU A 185 -18.16 21.24 10.19
CA GLU A 185 -17.64 22.53 10.61
C GLU A 185 -16.12 22.61 10.60
N LEU A 186 -15.40 21.50 10.80
CA LEU A 186 -13.94 21.46 10.73
C LEU A 186 -13.45 21.74 9.31
N PHE A 187 -14.11 21.19 8.31
CA PHE A 187 -13.74 21.41 6.90
C PHE A 187 -14.04 22.83 6.41
N SER A 188 -14.92 23.54 7.12
CA SER A 188 -15.14 24.97 6.86
C SER A 188 -14.06 25.88 7.45
N ARG A 189 -13.33 25.38 8.47
CA ARG A 189 -12.28 26.12 9.19
C ARG A 189 -10.89 25.77 8.75
N ILE A 190 -10.65 24.50 8.44
CA ILE A 190 -9.34 23.92 8.10
C ILE A 190 -9.31 23.60 6.61
N PRO A 191 -8.41 24.20 5.83
CA PRO A 191 -8.33 23.99 4.38
C PRO A 191 -7.70 22.62 4.05
N VAL A 192 -8.50 21.58 4.12
CA VAL A 192 -8.08 20.20 3.83
C VAL A 192 -8.27 19.89 2.34
N ARG A 193 -7.22 19.39 1.69
CA ARG A 193 -7.28 18.97 0.28
C ARG A 193 -8.27 17.83 0.07
N GLU A 194 -8.97 17.89 -1.05
CA GLU A 194 -9.93 16.85 -1.44
C GLU A 194 -9.24 15.55 -1.84
N VAL A 195 -9.90 14.42 -1.49
CA VAL A 195 -9.54 13.07 -1.93
C VAL A 195 -10.74 12.35 -2.56
N SER A 196 -11.94 12.91 -2.42
CA SER A 196 -13.22 12.32 -2.90
C SER A 196 -13.25 12.07 -4.39
N ASP A 197 -12.47 12.80 -5.18
CA ASP A 197 -12.34 12.66 -6.63
C ASP A 197 -11.39 11.53 -7.07
N TYR A 198 -10.79 10.77 -6.12
CA TYR A 198 -9.90 9.66 -6.43
C TYR A 198 -10.49 8.65 -7.41
N PRO A 199 -11.73 8.18 -7.29
CA PRO A 199 -12.30 7.23 -8.27
C PRO A 199 -12.35 7.81 -9.69
N ALA A 200 -12.66 9.08 -9.82
CA ALA A 200 -12.65 9.76 -11.12
C ALA A 200 -11.23 9.91 -11.68
N ARG A 201 -10.24 10.20 -10.83
CA ARG A 201 -8.80 10.23 -11.22
C ARG A 201 -8.33 8.85 -11.64
N LEU A 202 -8.63 7.80 -10.87
CA LEU A 202 -8.29 6.41 -11.19
C LEU A 202 -8.90 6.01 -12.54
N ARG A 203 -10.19 6.27 -12.75
CA ARG A 203 -10.84 5.99 -14.03
C ARG A 203 -10.17 6.71 -15.21
N ARG A 204 -9.84 7.99 -15.06
CA ARG A 204 -9.12 8.76 -16.11
C ARG A 204 -7.72 8.19 -16.37
N SER A 205 -6.98 7.85 -15.31
CA SER A 205 -5.64 7.24 -15.40
C SER A 205 -5.71 5.91 -16.15
N LEU A 206 -6.65 5.03 -15.80
CA LEU A 206 -6.85 3.75 -16.46
C LEU A 206 -7.30 3.93 -17.93
N ALA A 207 -8.22 4.86 -18.19
CA ALA A 207 -8.67 5.14 -19.56
C ALA A 207 -7.53 5.64 -20.45
N ALA A 208 -6.62 6.45 -19.92
CA ALA A 208 -5.45 6.94 -20.65
C ALA A 208 -4.44 5.83 -21.01
N CYS A 209 -4.53 4.67 -20.34
CA CYS A 209 -3.70 3.50 -20.60
C CYS A 209 -4.36 2.48 -21.55
N ALA A 210 -5.47 2.84 -22.20
CA ALA A 210 -6.14 1.93 -23.13
C ALA A 210 -5.21 1.49 -24.28
N PRO A 211 -5.33 0.25 -24.79
CA PRO A 211 -4.56 -0.20 -25.94
C PRO A 211 -4.73 0.70 -27.16
N MET A 212 -3.70 0.80 -27.99
CA MET A 212 -3.75 1.61 -29.23
C MET A 212 -4.88 1.22 -30.17
N ALA A 213 -5.32 -0.04 -30.13
CA ALA A 213 -6.43 -0.55 -30.94
C ALA A 213 -7.82 -0.14 -30.41
N CYS A 214 -7.89 0.51 -29.23
CA CYS A 214 -9.14 1.01 -28.69
C CYS A 214 -9.62 2.22 -29.50
N THR A 215 -10.84 2.15 -29.98
CA THR A 215 -11.49 3.25 -30.72
C THR A 215 -12.64 3.80 -29.88
N GLY A 216 -12.55 5.08 -29.51
CA GLY A 216 -13.56 5.75 -28.68
C GLY A 216 -13.28 5.66 -27.17
N ALA A 217 -14.33 5.72 -26.37
CA ALA A 217 -14.20 5.61 -24.91
C ALA A 217 -13.89 4.15 -24.50
N PRO A 218 -12.78 3.90 -23.77
CA PRO A 218 -12.42 2.54 -23.40
C PRO A 218 -13.40 1.93 -22.40
N THR A 219 -13.67 0.65 -22.55
CA THR A 219 -14.37 -0.16 -21.55
C THR A 219 -13.39 -0.61 -20.49
N ILE A 220 -13.62 -0.18 -19.26
CA ILE A 220 -12.82 -0.54 -18.07
C ILE A 220 -13.63 -1.51 -17.23
N ALA A 221 -12.98 -2.54 -16.68
CA ALA A 221 -13.58 -3.45 -15.70
C ALA A 221 -12.63 -3.70 -14.52
N VAL A 222 -13.19 -3.92 -13.32
CA VAL A 222 -12.44 -4.38 -12.16
C VAL A 222 -12.56 -5.90 -12.10
N LEU A 223 -11.42 -6.60 -12.21
CA LEU A 223 -11.36 -8.06 -12.11
C LEU A 223 -11.09 -8.46 -10.65
N THR A 224 -12.09 -9.09 -10.02
CA THR A 224 -12.04 -9.57 -8.64
C THR A 224 -11.94 -11.10 -8.57
N PRO A 225 -11.26 -11.67 -7.56
CA PRO A 225 -11.34 -13.10 -7.28
C PRO A 225 -12.64 -13.52 -6.55
N GLY A 226 -13.55 -12.56 -6.29
CA GLY A 226 -14.85 -12.82 -5.67
C GLY A 226 -14.91 -12.53 -4.17
N ILE A 227 -16.06 -12.86 -3.59
CA ILE A 227 -16.45 -12.47 -2.23
C ILE A 227 -15.58 -13.04 -1.10
N PHE A 228 -14.82 -14.09 -1.36
CA PHE A 228 -13.92 -14.68 -0.36
C PHE A 228 -12.58 -13.94 -0.22
N ASN A 229 -12.33 -12.92 -1.06
CA ASN A 229 -11.13 -12.11 -0.92
C ASN A 229 -11.26 -11.10 0.23
N SER A 230 -10.22 -10.95 1.03
CA SER A 230 -10.21 -10.03 2.19
C SER A 230 -10.48 -8.57 1.82
N ALA A 231 -10.14 -8.17 0.59
CA ALA A 231 -10.33 -6.81 0.09
C ALA A 231 -11.55 -6.69 -0.86
N TYR A 232 -12.49 -7.65 -0.85
CA TYR A 232 -13.64 -7.63 -1.77
C TYR A 232 -14.49 -6.35 -1.63
N PHE A 233 -14.66 -5.85 -0.41
CA PHE A 233 -15.31 -4.55 -0.16
C PHE A 233 -14.69 -3.46 -1.05
N GLU A 234 -13.35 -3.34 -1.04
CA GLU A 234 -12.65 -2.33 -1.86
C GLU A 234 -12.85 -2.55 -3.36
N HIS A 235 -12.88 -3.81 -3.82
CA HIS A 235 -13.09 -4.10 -5.24
C HIS A 235 -14.47 -3.62 -5.71
N SER A 236 -15.51 -3.95 -4.95
CA SER A 236 -16.89 -3.54 -5.20
C SER A 236 -17.04 -2.03 -5.09
N PHE A 237 -16.51 -1.43 -4.02
CA PHE A 237 -16.56 0.00 -3.79
C PHE A 237 -15.92 0.79 -4.94
N LEU A 238 -14.71 0.43 -5.37
CA LEU A 238 -14.02 1.13 -6.46
C LEU A 238 -14.74 0.95 -7.81
N ALA A 239 -15.28 -0.23 -8.10
CA ALA A 239 -16.05 -0.44 -9.32
C ALA A 239 -17.29 0.46 -9.37
N ASP A 240 -18.04 0.52 -8.26
CA ASP A 240 -19.22 1.38 -8.10
C ASP A 240 -18.86 2.87 -8.24
N GLN A 241 -17.88 3.34 -7.48
CA GLN A 241 -17.47 4.74 -7.48
C GLN A 241 -16.86 5.21 -8.81
N MET A 242 -16.19 4.33 -9.55
CA MET A 242 -15.73 4.61 -10.91
C MET A 242 -16.85 4.52 -11.96
N GLY A 243 -17.97 3.90 -11.64
CA GLY A 243 -19.04 3.58 -12.59
C GLY A 243 -18.55 2.62 -13.67
N VAL A 244 -17.85 1.55 -13.28
CA VAL A 244 -17.34 0.47 -14.16
C VAL A 244 -17.82 -0.88 -13.67
N GLU A 245 -17.74 -1.89 -14.54
CA GLU A 245 -18.19 -3.23 -14.21
C GLU A 245 -17.23 -3.92 -13.22
N LEU A 246 -17.80 -4.60 -12.21
CA LEU A 246 -17.09 -5.57 -11.37
C LEU A 246 -17.29 -6.95 -12.00
N VAL A 247 -16.21 -7.64 -12.34
CA VAL A 247 -16.25 -8.94 -13.03
C VAL A 247 -15.38 -9.96 -12.32
N GLU A 248 -15.79 -11.22 -12.39
CA GLU A 248 -14.95 -12.37 -12.05
C GLU A 248 -14.40 -13.03 -13.31
N GLY A 249 -13.41 -13.91 -13.20
CA GLY A 249 -12.77 -14.55 -14.36
C GLY A 249 -13.75 -15.27 -15.29
N HIS A 250 -14.80 -15.89 -14.73
CA HIS A 250 -15.82 -16.62 -15.51
C HIS A 250 -16.76 -15.71 -16.33
N ASP A 251 -16.79 -14.40 -16.06
CA ASP A 251 -17.53 -13.42 -16.85
C ASP A 251 -16.77 -12.98 -18.10
N LEU A 252 -15.48 -13.27 -18.16
CA LEU A 252 -14.58 -12.84 -19.23
C LEU A 252 -14.20 -14.00 -20.15
N ARG A 253 -14.02 -13.71 -21.43
CA ARG A 253 -13.55 -14.65 -22.44
C ARG A 253 -12.68 -13.98 -23.49
N VAL A 254 -11.78 -14.76 -24.08
CA VAL A 254 -11.07 -14.35 -25.30
C VAL A 254 -11.98 -14.62 -26.50
N ILE A 255 -12.28 -13.58 -27.26
CA ILE A 255 -13.05 -13.64 -28.50
C ILE A 255 -12.31 -12.81 -29.54
N ASP A 256 -11.95 -13.42 -30.66
CA ASP A 256 -11.25 -12.77 -31.78
C ASP A 256 -9.99 -11.98 -31.35
N GLY A 257 -9.21 -12.56 -30.44
CA GLY A 257 -7.97 -11.97 -29.93
C GLY A 257 -8.17 -10.78 -28.98
N ARG A 258 -9.37 -10.57 -28.46
CA ARG A 258 -9.71 -9.54 -27.47
C ARG A 258 -10.37 -10.15 -26.24
N ILE A 259 -10.27 -9.47 -25.12
CA ILE A 259 -11.07 -9.84 -23.95
C ILE A 259 -12.47 -9.24 -24.09
N ALA A 260 -13.48 -10.06 -23.84
CA ALA A 260 -14.87 -9.64 -23.84
C ALA A 260 -15.58 -10.11 -22.55
N MET A 261 -16.39 -9.25 -21.98
CA MET A 261 -17.25 -9.58 -20.84
C MET A 261 -18.64 -9.99 -21.29
N ARG A 262 -19.22 -10.93 -20.57
CA ARG A 262 -20.60 -11.38 -20.78
C ARG A 262 -21.57 -10.34 -20.25
N THR A 263 -22.55 -9.98 -21.06
CA THR A 263 -23.66 -9.07 -20.72
C THR A 263 -25.00 -9.70 -21.08
N THR A 264 -26.10 -9.07 -20.67
CA THR A 264 -27.45 -9.51 -21.05
C THR A 264 -27.74 -9.38 -22.56
N ARG A 265 -26.89 -8.65 -23.29
CA ARG A 265 -27.01 -8.43 -24.74
C ARG A 265 -25.94 -9.16 -25.55
N GLY A 266 -25.21 -10.12 -24.94
CA GLY A 266 -24.09 -10.81 -25.54
C GLY A 266 -22.75 -10.37 -24.95
N TYR A 267 -21.69 -10.42 -25.75
CA TYR A 267 -20.34 -10.08 -25.29
C TYR A 267 -19.96 -8.65 -25.66
N LYS A 268 -19.38 -7.93 -24.71
CA LYS A 268 -18.87 -6.55 -24.88
C LYS A 268 -17.34 -6.56 -24.70
N PRO A 269 -16.55 -6.01 -25.64
CA PRO A 269 -15.10 -5.90 -25.48
C PRO A 269 -14.72 -5.11 -24.24
N VAL A 270 -13.63 -5.54 -23.58
CA VAL A 270 -12.98 -4.86 -22.45
C VAL A 270 -11.59 -4.42 -22.92
N ASP A 271 -11.27 -3.14 -22.72
CA ASP A 271 -10.01 -2.54 -23.16
C ASP A 271 -8.99 -2.45 -22.00
N VAL A 272 -9.47 -2.22 -20.78
CA VAL A 272 -8.63 -2.08 -19.58
C VAL A 272 -9.21 -2.91 -18.45
N ILE A 273 -8.38 -3.74 -17.85
CA ILE A 273 -8.71 -4.46 -16.61
C ILE A 273 -7.89 -3.87 -15.46
N TYR A 274 -8.59 -3.36 -14.44
CA TYR A 274 -8.00 -3.15 -13.13
C TYR A 274 -8.10 -4.44 -12.33
N ARG A 275 -6.99 -5.19 -12.29
CA ARG A 275 -6.96 -6.50 -11.62
C ARG A 275 -6.77 -6.40 -10.13
N ARG A 276 -7.53 -7.23 -9.41
CA ARG A 276 -7.39 -7.44 -7.96
C ARG A 276 -7.07 -8.90 -7.64
N ILE A 277 -6.43 -9.58 -8.58
CA ILE A 277 -6.07 -11.00 -8.54
C ILE A 277 -4.56 -11.12 -8.73
N ASP A 278 -3.92 -12.04 -8.03
CA ASP A 278 -2.48 -12.29 -8.14
C ASP A 278 -2.11 -12.93 -9.47
N ASP A 279 -0.85 -12.74 -9.89
CA ASP A 279 -0.33 -13.23 -11.17
C ASP A 279 -0.56 -14.71 -11.39
N ASP A 280 -0.30 -15.53 -10.36
CA ASP A 280 -0.45 -16.98 -10.40
C ASP A 280 -1.85 -17.45 -10.81
N TYR A 281 -2.87 -16.69 -10.47
CA TYR A 281 -4.27 -17.02 -10.72
C TYR A 281 -4.85 -16.33 -11.95
N LEU A 282 -4.10 -15.42 -12.58
CA LEU A 282 -4.60 -14.55 -13.66
C LEU A 282 -4.95 -15.33 -14.94
N ASP A 283 -4.14 -16.32 -15.30
CA ASP A 283 -4.31 -17.10 -16.54
C ASP A 283 -3.95 -18.58 -16.32
N PRO A 284 -4.94 -19.49 -16.26
CA PRO A 284 -4.68 -20.91 -16.06
C PRO A 284 -3.89 -21.58 -17.20
N LEU A 285 -3.86 -21.01 -18.41
CA LEU A 285 -3.04 -21.53 -19.50
C LEU A 285 -1.56 -21.16 -19.38
N ASN A 286 -1.27 -20.12 -18.62
CA ASN A 286 0.08 -19.57 -18.53
C ASN A 286 0.71 -19.71 -17.15
N PHE A 287 -0.09 -19.79 -16.08
CA PHE A 287 0.36 -19.85 -14.69
C PHE A 287 -0.18 -21.11 -14.00
N LYS A 288 -1.03 -20.96 -13.00
CA LYS A 288 -1.56 -22.05 -12.19
C LYS A 288 -2.71 -22.76 -12.93
N PRO A 289 -2.52 -24.00 -13.43
CA PRO A 289 -3.50 -24.64 -14.33
C PRO A 289 -4.87 -24.93 -13.70
N ASP A 290 -4.91 -25.02 -12.37
CA ASP A 290 -6.13 -25.28 -11.60
C ASP A 290 -6.83 -23.97 -11.13
N SER A 291 -6.34 -22.81 -11.59
CA SER A 291 -6.97 -21.54 -11.26
C SER A 291 -8.36 -21.41 -11.87
N MET A 292 -9.35 -21.22 -11.01
CA MET A 292 -10.74 -20.90 -11.39
C MET A 292 -11.04 -19.40 -11.35
N LEU A 293 -10.04 -18.57 -10.97
CA LEU A 293 -10.22 -17.14 -10.73
C LEU A 293 -9.84 -16.27 -11.92
N GLY A 294 -9.01 -16.82 -12.81
CA GLY A 294 -8.45 -16.09 -13.94
C GLY A 294 -9.22 -16.27 -15.25
N VAL A 295 -8.65 -15.73 -16.30
CA VAL A 295 -9.20 -15.75 -17.66
C VAL A 295 -8.26 -16.54 -18.57
N PRO A 296 -8.64 -17.70 -19.08
CA PRO A 296 -7.80 -18.48 -19.98
C PRO A 296 -7.39 -17.70 -21.22
N GLY A 297 -6.07 -17.54 -21.46
CA GLY A 297 -5.51 -16.86 -22.63
C GLY A 297 -5.42 -15.33 -22.50
N ILE A 298 -5.71 -14.77 -21.35
CA ILE A 298 -5.61 -13.30 -21.16
C ILE A 298 -4.18 -12.79 -21.35
N LEU A 299 -3.17 -13.57 -20.96
CA LEU A 299 -1.77 -13.18 -21.12
C LEU A 299 -1.37 -13.07 -22.59
N ASP A 300 -1.88 -13.96 -23.45
CA ASP A 300 -1.59 -13.90 -24.89
C ASP A 300 -2.22 -12.66 -25.53
N VAL A 301 -3.45 -12.31 -25.13
CA VAL A 301 -4.10 -11.05 -25.56
C VAL A 301 -3.31 -9.84 -25.08
N TYR A 302 -2.83 -9.87 -23.83
CA TYR A 302 -2.00 -8.79 -23.26
C TYR A 302 -0.68 -8.63 -24.03
N ARG A 303 0.03 -9.72 -24.28
CA ARG A 303 1.28 -9.72 -25.06
C ARG A 303 1.10 -9.24 -26.50
N ALA A 304 -0.07 -9.46 -27.06
CA ALA A 304 -0.44 -8.95 -28.37
C ALA A 304 -0.87 -7.46 -28.35
N GLY A 305 -0.89 -6.81 -27.19
CA GLY A 305 -1.33 -5.43 -27.05
C GLY A 305 -2.85 -5.24 -27.19
N GLY A 306 -3.64 -6.30 -27.00
CA GLY A 306 -5.09 -6.31 -27.15
C GLY A 306 -5.85 -5.85 -25.90
N ILE A 307 -5.18 -5.75 -24.76
CA ILE A 307 -5.77 -5.29 -23.49
C ILE A 307 -4.70 -4.64 -22.61
N THR A 308 -5.10 -3.71 -21.76
CA THR A 308 -4.28 -3.22 -20.67
C THR A 308 -4.67 -3.91 -19.36
N ILE A 309 -3.69 -4.42 -18.63
CA ILE A 309 -3.84 -4.98 -17.28
C ILE A 309 -3.10 -4.07 -16.29
N ALA A 310 -3.82 -3.45 -15.40
CA ALA A 310 -3.31 -2.57 -14.36
C ALA A 310 -3.40 -3.26 -12.97
N ASN A 311 -2.30 -3.48 -12.24
CA ASN A 311 -0.90 -3.35 -12.66
C ASN A 311 -0.51 -4.53 -13.55
N ALA A 312 0.52 -4.33 -14.36
CA ALA A 312 0.99 -5.35 -15.29
C ALA A 312 1.37 -6.65 -14.57
N PRO A 313 1.23 -7.83 -15.24
CA PRO A 313 1.77 -9.07 -14.71
C PRO A 313 3.28 -8.95 -14.46
N GLY A 314 3.77 -9.53 -13.36
CA GLY A 314 5.17 -9.52 -12.98
C GLY A 314 5.63 -8.29 -12.18
N THR A 315 4.73 -7.36 -11.85
CA THR A 315 5.07 -6.21 -10.99
C THR A 315 5.28 -6.60 -9.53
N GLY A 316 4.81 -7.78 -9.11
CA GLY A 316 4.98 -8.28 -7.75
C GLY A 316 6.42 -8.38 -7.27
N ILE A 317 7.39 -8.41 -8.20
CA ILE A 317 8.82 -8.36 -7.84
C ILE A 317 9.20 -7.05 -7.13
N ALA A 318 8.49 -5.95 -7.41
CA ALA A 318 8.73 -4.68 -6.73
C ALA A 318 8.20 -4.64 -5.28
N ASP A 319 7.33 -5.59 -4.89
CA ASP A 319 6.85 -5.76 -3.51
C ASP A 319 7.84 -6.56 -2.64
N ASP A 320 8.88 -7.15 -3.25
CA ASP A 320 9.82 -8.04 -2.58
C ASP A 320 10.72 -7.28 -1.59
N LYS A 321 10.79 -7.77 -0.35
CA LYS A 321 11.54 -7.10 0.72
C LYS A 321 13.05 -7.19 0.56
N ALA A 322 13.57 -8.22 -0.14
CA ALA A 322 14.99 -8.26 -0.46
C ALA A 322 15.30 -7.23 -1.55
N LEU A 323 14.44 -7.11 -2.58
CA LEU A 323 14.58 -6.07 -3.60
C LEU A 323 14.43 -4.67 -2.99
N TYR A 324 13.51 -4.48 -2.06
CA TYR A 324 13.35 -3.21 -1.34
C TYR A 324 14.68 -2.73 -0.74
N SER A 325 15.53 -3.63 -0.25
CA SER A 325 16.85 -3.26 0.31
C SER A 325 17.80 -2.64 -0.72
N TYR A 326 17.55 -2.83 -2.02
CA TYR A 326 18.30 -2.24 -3.15
C TYR A 326 17.63 -1.00 -3.75
N MET A 327 16.51 -0.54 -3.19
CA MET A 327 15.82 0.62 -3.76
C MET A 327 16.66 1.91 -3.79
N PRO A 328 17.56 2.18 -2.83
CA PRO A 328 18.46 3.34 -2.96
C PRO A 328 19.31 3.28 -4.22
N GLU A 329 19.89 2.12 -4.53
CA GLU A 329 20.70 1.87 -5.71
C GLU A 329 19.87 1.93 -7.00
N ILE A 330 18.63 1.41 -6.96
CA ILE A 330 17.68 1.46 -8.08
C ILE A 330 17.29 2.90 -8.39
N VAL A 331 16.93 3.69 -7.37
CA VAL A 331 16.58 5.10 -7.54
C VAL A 331 17.77 5.88 -8.13
N GLU A 332 18.96 5.70 -7.58
CA GLU A 332 20.16 6.39 -8.07
C GLU A 332 20.48 6.00 -9.51
N PHE A 333 20.36 4.72 -9.88
CA PHE A 333 20.66 4.21 -11.21
C PHE A 333 19.76 4.81 -12.28
N TYR A 334 18.45 4.84 -12.05
CA TYR A 334 17.50 5.30 -13.08
C TYR A 334 17.22 6.80 -13.04
N THR A 335 17.46 7.48 -11.92
CA THR A 335 17.19 8.93 -11.81
C THR A 335 18.46 9.77 -11.81
N GLY A 336 19.63 9.17 -11.64
CA GLY A 336 20.90 9.88 -11.47
C GLY A 336 21.01 10.67 -10.16
N GLN A 337 20.09 10.47 -9.22
CA GLN A 337 20.00 11.22 -7.98
C GLN A 337 19.84 10.27 -6.78
N LYS A 338 20.38 10.66 -5.64
CA LYS A 338 20.12 9.94 -4.39
C LYS A 338 18.62 10.00 -4.03
N PRO A 339 18.10 8.99 -3.32
CA PRO A 339 16.72 9.00 -2.86
C PRO A 339 16.39 10.26 -2.05
N LEU A 340 15.34 10.96 -2.46
CA LEU A 340 14.78 12.10 -1.69
C LEU A 340 14.03 11.61 -0.45
N LEU A 341 13.49 10.39 -0.51
CA LEU A 341 12.80 9.71 0.58
C LEU A 341 13.58 8.41 0.87
N PRO A 342 14.31 8.34 1.99
CA PRO A 342 15.14 7.18 2.31
C PRO A 342 14.32 5.96 2.69
N ASN A 343 14.90 4.78 2.50
CA ASN A 343 14.40 3.54 3.08
C ASN A 343 14.69 3.49 4.58
N VAL A 344 13.92 2.69 5.31
CA VAL A 344 14.37 2.18 6.61
C VAL A 344 15.68 1.39 6.39
N PRO A 345 16.75 1.65 7.17
CA PRO A 345 17.97 0.86 7.10
C PRO A 345 17.66 -0.64 7.15
N THR A 346 18.20 -1.41 6.22
CA THR A 346 17.83 -2.82 6.08
C THR A 346 19.07 -3.66 5.88
N TRP A 347 19.26 -4.66 6.75
CA TRP A 347 20.27 -5.69 6.62
C TRP A 347 19.75 -6.84 5.75
N ARG A 348 20.58 -7.25 4.81
CA ARG A 348 20.34 -8.42 3.95
C ARG A 348 20.94 -9.64 4.64
N CYS A 349 20.10 -10.49 5.22
CA CYS A 349 20.61 -11.67 5.93
C CYS A 349 21.30 -12.69 4.99
N SER A 350 21.11 -12.57 3.67
CA SER A 350 21.85 -13.34 2.67
C SER A 350 23.34 -13.01 2.60
N GLU A 351 23.73 -11.82 3.07
CA GLU A 351 25.12 -11.36 3.12
C GLU A 351 25.76 -11.80 4.44
N PRO A 352 26.85 -12.60 4.42
CA PRO A 352 27.43 -13.18 5.66
C PRO A 352 27.80 -12.16 6.73
N ASP A 353 28.38 -11.02 6.34
CA ASP A 353 28.81 -9.98 7.28
C ASP A 353 27.59 -9.32 7.94
N GLN A 354 26.54 -9.02 7.14
CA GLN A 354 25.30 -8.44 7.64
C GLN A 354 24.53 -9.43 8.51
N LEU A 355 24.53 -10.72 8.16
CA LEU A 355 23.93 -11.77 9.00
C LEU A 355 24.59 -11.82 10.39
N ALA A 356 25.91 -11.73 10.45
CA ALA A 356 26.63 -11.72 11.72
C ALA A 356 26.20 -10.56 12.61
N GLU A 357 26.09 -9.33 12.05
CA GLU A 357 25.58 -8.17 12.77
C GLU A 357 24.15 -8.36 13.26
N VAL A 358 23.27 -8.94 12.42
CA VAL A 358 21.86 -9.22 12.78
C VAL A 358 21.78 -10.22 13.91
N LEU A 359 22.57 -11.29 13.86
CA LEU A 359 22.61 -12.30 14.93
C LEU A 359 23.08 -11.72 16.27
N ASP A 360 24.01 -10.77 16.25
CA ASP A 360 24.51 -10.10 17.46
C ASP A 360 23.45 -9.19 18.11
N GLN A 361 22.61 -8.54 17.30
CA GLN A 361 21.63 -7.53 17.73
C GLN A 361 20.18 -8.02 17.65
N LEU A 362 19.93 -9.30 17.50
CA LEU A 362 18.61 -9.87 17.17
C LEU A 362 17.49 -9.43 18.14
N GLU A 363 17.81 -9.23 19.41
CA GLU A 363 16.87 -8.76 20.44
C GLU A 363 16.43 -7.28 20.24
N GLN A 364 17.12 -6.54 19.37
CA GLN A 364 16.85 -5.11 19.12
C GLN A 364 16.26 -4.85 17.74
N LEU A 365 16.18 -5.89 16.90
CA LEU A 365 15.81 -5.77 15.49
C LEU A 365 14.40 -6.32 15.23
N VAL A 366 13.83 -5.86 14.12
CA VAL A 366 12.67 -6.48 13.49
C VAL A 366 13.17 -7.32 12.33
N VAL A 367 12.92 -8.63 12.38
CA VAL A 367 13.28 -9.56 11.29
C VAL A 367 12.02 -9.97 10.54
N LYS A 368 12.06 -9.93 9.21
CA LYS A 368 10.92 -10.20 8.33
C LYS A 368 11.28 -11.24 7.28
N GLU A 369 10.35 -12.10 6.95
CA GLU A 369 10.46 -12.96 5.76
C GLU A 369 10.38 -12.11 4.48
N VAL A 370 11.24 -12.41 3.51
CA VAL A 370 11.34 -11.68 2.22
C VAL A 370 10.00 -11.69 1.48
N HIS A 371 9.36 -12.85 1.38
CA HIS A 371 8.09 -13.04 0.68
C HIS A 371 6.86 -12.94 1.60
N GLY A 372 7.04 -12.67 2.89
CA GLY A 372 5.96 -12.57 3.86
C GLY A 372 5.14 -11.27 3.69
N SER A 373 3.84 -11.34 3.96
CA SER A 373 2.92 -10.19 3.96
C SER A 373 2.08 -10.15 5.24
N GLY A 374 1.42 -9.02 5.53
CA GLY A 374 0.48 -8.90 6.66
C GLY A 374 1.11 -9.00 8.06
N GLY A 375 2.45 -8.97 8.19
CA GLY A 375 3.15 -9.09 9.48
C GLY A 375 3.25 -10.51 10.03
N TYR A 376 2.88 -11.52 9.25
CA TYR A 376 3.09 -12.92 9.61
C TYR A 376 4.56 -13.32 9.42
N GLY A 377 5.05 -14.22 10.27
CA GLY A 377 6.42 -14.76 10.16
C GLY A 377 7.53 -13.76 10.51
N MET A 378 7.24 -12.68 11.24
CA MET A 378 8.24 -11.71 11.68
C MET A 378 8.61 -11.86 13.16
N LEU A 379 9.82 -11.45 13.51
CA LEU A 379 10.29 -11.27 14.89
C LEU A 379 10.36 -9.77 15.19
N VAL A 380 9.73 -9.34 16.28
CA VAL A 380 9.96 -8.00 16.86
C VAL A 380 10.80 -8.24 18.12
N GLY A 381 12.13 -8.13 17.99
CA GLY A 381 13.10 -8.51 19.01
C GLY A 381 12.81 -7.92 20.40
N PRO A 382 12.54 -6.62 20.56
CA PRO A 382 12.24 -6.02 21.87
C PRO A 382 10.98 -6.57 22.55
N CYS A 383 10.03 -7.12 21.79
CA CYS A 383 8.78 -7.67 22.31
C CYS A 383 8.81 -9.20 22.44
N ALA A 384 9.88 -9.85 21.91
CA ALA A 384 9.96 -11.30 21.83
C ALA A 384 10.53 -11.90 23.12
N SER A 385 10.04 -13.08 23.48
CA SER A 385 10.63 -13.89 24.54
C SER A 385 12.01 -14.44 24.11
N LYS A 386 12.87 -14.76 25.07
CA LYS A 386 14.16 -15.41 24.80
C LYS A 386 14.03 -16.69 23.98
N ARG A 387 12.93 -17.43 24.17
CA ARG A 387 12.64 -18.66 23.42
C ARG A 387 12.34 -18.36 21.94
N GLU A 388 11.58 -17.32 21.66
CA GLU A 388 11.26 -16.89 20.30
C GLU A 388 12.50 -16.37 19.59
N VAL A 389 13.32 -15.54 20.26
CA VAL A 389 14.60 -15.06 19.74
C VAL A 389 15.52 -16.23 19.39
N ALA A 390 15.65 -17.23 20.28
CA ALA A 390 16.46 -18.41 20.01
C ALA A 390 15.95 -19.24 18.84
N ALA A 391 14.62 -19.40 18.71
CA ALA A 391 14.00 -20.11 17.60
C ALA A 391 14.22 -19.36 16.27
N PHE A 392 14.11 -18.03 16.28
CA PHE A 392 14.37 -17.21 15.08
C PHE A 392 15.84 -17.21 14.69
N ARG A 393 16.76 -17.17 15.65
CA ARG A 393 18.20 -17.33 15.41
C ARG A 393 18.51 -18.63 14.62
N ALA A 394 17.90 -19.73 15.03
CA ALA A 394 18.05 -21.00 14.32
C ALA A 394 17.51 -20.95 12.88
N LYS A 395 16.35 -20.29 12.65
CA LYS A 395 15.76 -20.10 11.32
C LYS A 395 16.67 -19.25 10.43
N LEU A 396 17.22 -18.15 10.94
CA LEU A 396 18.13 -17.26 10.22
C LEU A 396 19.40 -17.99 9.77
N ILE A 397 20.00 -18.77 10.64
CA ILE A 397 21.20 -19.55 10.33
C ILE A 397 20.91 -20.63 9.28
N ALA A 398 19.74 -21.27 9.37
CA ALA A 398 19.36 -22.34 8.44
C ALA A 398 19.01 -21.81 7.04
N ASN A 399 18.41 -20.63 6.93
CA ASN A 399 17.91 -20.08 5.67
C ASN A 399 18.08 -18.55 5.60
N PRO A 400 19.30 -18.01 5.62
CA PRO A 400 19.54 -16.58 5.73
C PRO A 400 18.93 -15.78 4.56
N GLY A 401 18.93 -16.30 3.34
CA GLY A 401 18.37 -15.65 2.17
C GLY A 401 16.86 -15.42 2.21
N LYS A 402 16.15 -16.04 3.17
CA LYS A 402 14.70 -15.83 3.34
C LYS A 402 14.35 -14.62 4.23
N TYR A 403 15.34 -13.92 4.76
CA TYR A 403 15.09 -12.88 5.76
C TYR A 403 15.84 -11.59 5.47
N ILE A 404 15.22 -10.50 5.89
CA ILE A 404 15.84 -9.19 6.09
C ILE A 404 15.67 -8.77 7.54
N ALA A 405 16.52 -7.87 8.01
CA ALA A 405 16.38 -7.27 9.32
C ALA A 405 16.38 -5.74 9.22
N GLN A 406 15.67 -5.09 10.13
CA GLN A 406 15.55 -3.65 10.23
C GLN A 406 15.69 -3.22 11.70
N PRO A 407 16.16 -1.99 12.00
CA PRO A 407 16.15 -1.49 13.37
C PRO A 407 14.69 -1.34 13.84
N THR A 408 14.47 -1.54 15.12
CA THR A 408 13.20 -1.14 15.73
C THR A 408 13.13 0.38 15.75
N LEU A 409 12.24 0.93 14.94
CA LEU A 409 12.05 2.38 14.87
C LEU A 409 11.08 2.87 15.96
N ALA A 410 11.41 3.98 16.57
CA ALA A 410 10.46 4.74 17.39
C ALA A 410 9.50 5.48 16.45
N LEU A 411 8.47 4.76 15.97
CA LEU A 411 7.44 5.34 15.09
C LEU A 411 6.80 6.55 15.77
N SER A 412 6.46 7.57 14.98
CA SER A 412 5.70 8.72 15.47
C SER A 412 4.35 8.30 16.04
N THR A 413 3.81 9.14 16.88
CA THR A 413 2.47 8.96 17.44
C THR A 413 1.55 10.09 17.00
N VAL A 414 0.28 9.74 16.81
CA VAL A 414 -0.86 10.65 16.74
C VAL A 414 -1.84 10.20 17.80
N PRO A 415 -2.46 11.11 18.57
CA PRO A 415 -3.41 10.68 19.57
C PRO A 415 -4.65 10.04 18.95
N ILE A 416 -5.23 9.09 19.67
CA ILE A 416 -6.57 8.58 19.43
C ILE A 416 -7.52 9.09 20.52
N PHE A 417 -8.80 9.13 20.19
CA PHE A 417 -9.83 9.48 21.17
C PHE A 417 -10.23 8.25 21.99
N THR A 418 -10.03 8.31 23.29
CA THR A 418 -10.37 7.23 24.23
C THR A 418 -11.38 7.71 25.29
N LYS A 419 -11.91 6.77 26.07
CA LYS A 419 -12.79 7.12 27.21
C LYS A 419 -12.12 8.05 28.23
N LYS A 420 -10.79 8.09 28.27
CA LYS A 420 -10.00 8.92 29.17
C LYS A 420 -9.50 10.22 28.52
N GLY A 421 -9.89 10.52 27.28
CA GLY A 421 -9.38 11.63 26.47
C GLY A 421 -8.39 11.15 25.38
N LEU A 422 -7.53 12.06 24.97
CA LEU A 422 -6.51 11.78 23.96
C LEU A 422 -5.40 10.87 24.50
N ALA A 423 -5.04 9.86 23.72
CA ALA A 423 -3.96 8.93 24.07
C ALA A 423 -3.05 8.69 22.84
N PRO A 424 -1.71 8.89 22.94
CA PRO A 424 -0.81 8.74 21.82
C PRO A 424 -0.77 7.27 21.34
N ARG A 425 -0.75 7.07 20.01
CA ARG A 425 -0.63 5.76 19.37
C ARG A 425 0.26 5.87 18.14
N HIS A 426 1.05 4.83 17.91
CA HIS A 426 1.89 4.73 16.73
C HIS A 426 1.08 4.68 15.45
N VAL A 427 1.58 5.35 14.40
CA VAL A 427 0.94 5.46 13.10
C VAL A 427 1.92 5.21 11.97
N ASP A 428 1.40 4.79 10.83
CA ASP A 428 2.05 4.86 9.54
C ASP A 428 1.14 5.52 8.49
N LEU A 429 1.63 5.69 7.27
CA LEU A 429 0.91 6.33 6.19
C LEU A 429 1.12 5.54 4.90
N ARG A 430 0.04 5.23 4.20
CA ARG A 430 0.05 4.70 2.83
C ARG A 430 -0.55 5.72 1.86
N PRO A 431 0.24 6.60 1.25
CA PRO A 431 -0.18 7.37 0.09
C PRO A 431 -0.44 6.48 -1.11
N PHE A 432 -1.31 6.94 -2.01
CA PHE A 432 -1.61 6.27 -3.26
C PHE A 432 -1.16 7.13 -4.44
N VAL A 433 -0.59 6.45 -5.44
CA VAL A 433 -0.06 7.08 -6.64
C VAL A 433 -0.73 6.47 -7.86
N LEU A 434 -1.13 7.31 -8.78
CA LEU A 434 -1.65 6.95 -10.09
C LEU A 434 -0.61 7.28 -11.16
N VAL A 435 -0.33 6.32 -12.03
CA VAL A 435 0.62 6.47 -13.13
C VAL A 435 -0.09 6.25 -14.45
N SER A 436 0.04 7.21 -15.34
CA SER A 436 -0.52 7.17 -16.69
C SER A 436 0.46 7.80 -17.70
N PRO A 437 0.22 7.70 -19.00
CA PRO A 437 1.02 8.42 -20.00
C PRO A 437 1.07 9.93 -19.78
N GLY A 438 0.07 10.49 -19.08
CA GLY A 438 0.03 11.91 -18.68
C GLY A 438 0.98 12.27 -17.52
N GLY A 439 1.57 11.30 -16.84
CA GLY A 439 2.49 11.50 -15.73
C GLY A 439 2.15 10.70 -14.47
N ILE A 440 2.77 11.12 -13.38
CA ILE A 440 2.61 10.54 -12.03
C ILE A 440 1.79 11.52 -11.20
N GLU A 441 0.68 11.05 -10.66
CA GLU A 441 -0.23 11.82 -9.81
C GLU A 441 -0.25 11.22 -8.40
N ILE A 442 0.12 12.00 -7.38
CA ILE A 442 0.07 11.59 -5.98
C ILE A 442 -1.19 12.19 -5.36
N VAL A 443 -2.06 11.33 -4.87
CA VAL A 443 -3.31 11.75 -4.23
C VAL A 443 -3.02 12.46 -2.92
N PRO A 444 -3.57 13.67 -2.67
CA PRO A 444 -3.23 14.48 -1.48
C PRO A 444 -3.90 13.93 -0.21
N GLY A 445 -3.45 12.77 0.24
CA GLY A 445 -3.97 12.00 1.36
C GLY A 445 -3.30 10.64 1.44
N GLY A 446 -3.94 9.73 2.12
CA GLY A 446 -3.47 8.36 2.27
C GLY A 446 -4.19 7.63 3.38
N LEU A 447 -4.03 6.34 3.45
CA LEU A 447 -4.50 5.56 4.58
C LEU A 447 -3.52 5.73 5.74
N THR A 448 -3.93 6.39 6.82
CA THR A 448 -3.22 6.32 8.10
C THR A 448 -3.74 5.13 8.88
N ARG A 449 -2.83 4.16 9.13
CA ARG A 449 -3.10 3.04 10.04
C ARG A 449 -2.60 3.41 11.44
N VAL A 450 -3.31 2.95 12.46
CA VAL A 450 -3.01 3.29 13.86
C VAL A 450 -3.03 2.06 14.75
N ALA A 451 -2.02 1.92 15.62
CA ALA A 451 -2.01 0.88 16.63
C ALA A 451 -3.07 1.19 17.70
N MET A 452 -4.05 0.29 17.90
CA MET A 452 -5.11 0.52 18.89
C MET A 452 -4.66 0.22 20.32
N THR A 453 -3.67 -0.67 20.47
CA THR A 453 -3.10 -1.04 21.78
C THR A 453 -1.93 -0.13 22.14
N GLU A 454 -1.89 0.32 23.39
CA GLU A 454 -0.81 1.17 23.92
C GLU A 454 0.55 0.49 23.82
N GLY A 455 1.54 1.21 23.31
CA GLY A 455 2.90 0.71 23.12
C GLY A 455 3.09 -0.30 21.98
N SER A 456 2.02 -0.70 21.29
CA SER A 456 2.12 -1.58 20.13
C SER A 456 2.66 -0.83 18.91
N LEU A 457 3.63 -1.44 18.22
CA LEU A 457 4.13 -0.99 16.92
C LEU A 457 3.35 -1.60 15.73
N VAL A 458 2.38 -2.48 16.03
CA VAL A 458 1.59 -3.17 15.01
C VAL A 458 0.41 -2.30 14.61
N VAL A 459 0.46 -1.74 13.42
CA VAL A 459 -0.57 -0.85 12.86
C VAL A 459 -1.46 -1.55 11.82
N ASN A 460 -1.09 -2.75 11.36
CA ASN A 460 -1.81 -3.48 10.31
C ASN A 460 -3.23 -3.85 10.73
N SER A 461 -4.21 -3.54 9.89
CA SER A 461 -5.63 -3.87 10.13
C SER A 461 -5.87 -5.37 10.29
N SER A 462 -5.11 -6.22 9.56
CA SER A 462 -5.16 -7.69 9.70
C SER A 462 -4.77 -8.20 11.09
N GLN A 463 -4.07 -7.40 11.87
CA GLN A 463 -3.64 -7.70 13.25
C GLN A 463 -4.32 -6.82 14.30
N GLY A 464 -5.46 -6.21 13.98
CA GLY A 464 -6.24 -5.41 14.90
C GLY A 464 -5.87 -3.91 14.94
N GLY A 465 -5.09 -3.44 13.98
CA GLY A 465 -4.88 -2.01 13.78
C GLY A 465 -6.16 -1.30 13.33
N GLY A 466 -6.29 -0.04 13.70
CA GLY A 466 -7.37 0.86 13.27
C GLY A 466 -6.93 1.80 12.15
N THR A 467 -7.83 2.71 11.82
CA THR A 467 -7.63 3.74 10.80
C THR A 467 -8.09 5.10 11.26
N LYS A 468 -7.56 6.15 10.67
CA LYS A 468 -7.99 7.54 10.85
C LYS A 468 -7.82 8.34 9.56
N ASP A 469 -8.60 9.40 9.40
CA ASP A 469 -8.49 10.27 8.23
C ASP A 469 -7.14 10.99 8.20
N THR A 470 -6.60 11.15 7.00
CA THR A 470 -5.36 11.88 6.73
C THR A 470 -5.70 13.21 6.06
N TRP A 471 -5.42 14.31 6.76
CA TRP A 471 -5.64 15.65 6.26
C TRP A 471 -4.36 16.26 5.73
N VAL A 472 -4.29 16.49 4.44
CA VAL A 472 -3.23 17.29 3.83
C VAL A 472 -3.76 18.71 3.72
N LEU A 473 -3.09 19.65 4.36
CA LEU A 473 -3.50 21.06 4.34
C LEU A 473 -3.10 21.75 3.03
N ASP A 474 -3.89 22.72 2.62
CA ASP A 474 -3.48 23.71 1.61
C ASP A 474 -2.48 24.71 2.19
N ASP A 475 -1.82 25.49 1.31
CA ASP A 475 -0.88 26.56 1.69
C ASP A 475 -1.55 27.74 2.37
#